data_bcee915546d2e6f7408aff5dbc163175
#
_entry.id   bcee915546d2e6f7408aff5dbc163175
#
_cell.length_a   1.000
_cell.length_b   1.000
_cell.length_c   1.000
_cell.angle_alpha   90.00
_cell.angle_beta   90.00
_cell.angle_gamma   90.00
#
_symmetry.space_group_name_H-M   'P 1'
#
loop_
_entity.id
_entity.type
_entity.pdbx_description
1 polymer ?
#
loop_
_entity_poly.entity_id
_entity_poly.type
_entity_poly.pdbx_seq_one_letter_code
_entity_poly.pdbx_strand_id
1 'polypeptide(L)'
;MDPSKIVARYRDGRTLKGTTQNFFPNKPVFHVKRLGEAGTGDLVEVTLEDLKAIFFVRDFAGNAKHVERKKLADGERAQGRLMEVTCKDGEVIVGTTTGYDPKRPGFFLFPIDPTANNSRVYMVASAVRSARFL
;
A
#
# COMPACT_ATOMS: atom_id res chain seq x y z
N MET A 1 16.47 12.54 4.42
CA MET A 1 15.52 11.67 3.70
C MET A 1 14.13 12.27 3.80
N ASP A 2 13.49 12.48 2.66
CA ASP A 2 12.16 13.09 2.65
C ASP A 2 11.12 12.12 3.20
N PRO A 3 10.14 12.61 3.96
CA PRO A 3 9.04 11.77 4.42
C PRO A 3 8.24 11.21 3.26
N SER A 4 7.80 9.98 3.39
CA SER A 4 6.92 9.35 2.41
C SER A 4 5.47 9.72 2.67
N LYS A 5 4.75 10.09 1.62
CA LYS A 5 3.30 10.32 1.69
C LYS A 5 2.60 8.98 1.68
N ILE A 6 1.79 8.72 2.68
CA ILE A 6 1.08 7.45 2.79
C ILE A 6 -0.38 7.62 3.10
N VAL A 7 -1.15 6.60 2.71
CA VAL A 7 -2.52 6.37 3.18
C VAL A 7 -2.52 5.00 3.84
N ALA A 8 -2.66 4.97 5.15
CA ALA A 8 -2.79 3.74 5.91
C ALA A 8 -4.26 3.36 5.97
N ARG A 9 -4.59 2.15 5.55
CA ARG A 9 -5.94 1.62 5.67
C ARG A 9 -5.99 0.60 6.78
N TYR A 10 -6.87 0.85 7.74
CA TYR A 10 -7.10 -0.04 8.86
C TYR A 10 -8.05 -1.18 8.44
N ARG A 11 -7.95 -2.29 9.15
CA ARG A 11 -8.79 -3.45 8.90
C ARG A 11 -10.27 -3.19 9.15
N ASP A 12 -10.57 -2.21 10.02
CA ASP A 12 -11.95 -1.80 10.33
C ASP A 12 -12.53 -0.78 9.33
N GLY A 13 -11.79 -0.42 8.29
CA GLY A 13 -12.23 0.50 7.25
C GLY A 13 -11.80 1.95 7.43
N ARG A 14 -11.22 2.31 8.57
CA ARG A 14 -10.69 3.67 8.76
C ARG A 14 -9.48 3.91 7.87
N THR A 15 -9.23 5.16 7.55
CA THR A 15 -8.03 5.59 6.81
C THR A 15 -7.30 6.67 7.58
N LEU A 16 -5.97 6.67 7.42
CA LEU A 16 -5.10 7.69 8.01
C LEU A 16 -4.17 8.18 6.92
N LYS A 17 -4.27 9.46 6.57
CA LYS A 17 -3.40 10.10 5.57
C LYS A 17 -2.34 10.91 6.29
N GLY A 18 -1.12 10.80 5.84
CA GLY A 18 -0.03 11.56 6.42
C GLY A 18 1.32 11.17 5.84
N THR A 19 2.37 11.57 6.54
CA THR A 19 3.75 11.27 6.14
C THR A 19 4.43 10.41 7.19
N THR A 20 5.35 9.57 6.75
CA THR A 20 6.14 8.74 7.66
C THR A 20 7.61 8.75 7.28
N GLN A 21 8.48 8.66 8.28
CA GLN A 21 9.93 8.55 8.12
C GLN A 21 10.48 7.29 8.76
N ASN A 22 9.67 6.56 9.51
CA ASN A 22 10.14 5.41 10.31
C ASN A 22 9.36 4.13 10.06
N PHE A 23 8.78 3.99 8.86
CA PHE A 23 8.16 2.72 8.50
C PHE A 23 9.24 1.71 8.10
N PHE A 24 9.31 0.61 8.83
CA PHE A 24 10.17 -0.52 8.52
C PHE A 24 9.34 -1.80 8.59
N PRO A 25 9.34 -2.63 7.52
CA PRO A 25 8.50 -3.84 7.48
C PRO A 25 8.75 -4.84 8.61
N ASN A 26 9.92 -4.80 9.21
CA ASN A 26 10.29 -5.71 10.30
C ASN A 26 9.98 -5.17 11.69
N LYS A 27 9.34 -4.00 11.78
CA LYS A 27 8.96 -3.41 13.07
C LYS A 27 7.44 -3.35 13.20
N PRO A 28 6.90 -3.71 14.39
CA PRO A 28 5.44 -3.78 14.56
C PRO A 28 4.76 -2.41 14.64
N VAL A 29 5.52 -1.35 14.89
CA VAL A 29 4.98 -0.01 15.13
C VAL A 29 5.77 1.02 14.33
N PHE A 30 5.07 1.99 13.78
CA PHE A 30 5.68 3.17 13.17
C PHE A 30 4.80 4.40 13.46
N HIS A 31 5.30 5.58 13.07
CA HIS A 31 4.61 6.82 13.36
C HIS A 31 4.25 7.55 12.06
N VAL A 32 3.08 8.15 12.06
CA VAL A 32 2.56 8.93 10.94
C VAL A 32 2.27 10.34 11.43
N LYS A 33 2.83 11.32 10.75
CA LYS A 33 2.44 12.71 10.95
C LYS A 33 1.16 12.92 10.14
N ARG A 34 0.04 13.03 10.85
CA ARG A 34 -1.28 13.14 10.24
C ARG A 34 -1.36 14.39 9.37
N LEU A 35 -1.99 14.23 8.20
CA LEU A 35 -2.31 15.38 7.36
C LEU A 35 -3.33 16.25 8.08
N GLY A 36 -2.92 17.45 8.48
CA GLY A 36 -3.76 18.38 9.21
C GLY A 36 -4.00 19.66 8.43
N GLU A 37 -4.96 20.45 8.89
CA GLU A 37 -5.17 21.78 8.37
C GLU A 37 -3.92 22.63 8.62
N ALA A 38 -3.59 23.53 7.71
CA ALA A 38 -2.42 24.39 7.76
C ALA A 38 -1.08 23.64 7.84
N GLY A 39 -1.04 22.37 7.43
CA GLY A 39 0.19 21.59 7.36
C GLY A 39 0.72 21.11 8.70
N THR A 40 -0.02 21.28 9.78
CA THR A 40 0.38 20.82 11.11
C THR A 40 -0.52 19.67 11.52
N GLY A 41 0.04 18.49 11.69
CA GLY A 41 -0.69 17.32 12.12
C GLY A 41 -0.09 16.68 13.34
N ASP A 42 -0.91 15.92 14.04
CA ASP A 42 -0.46 15.11 15.17
C ASP A 42 0.44 13.99 14.72
N LEU A 43 1.34 13.59 15.59
CA LEU A 43 2.09 12.34 15.38
C LEU A 43 1.27 11.19 15.95
N VAL A 44 0.94 10.24 15.09
CA VAL A 44 0.09 9.09 15.45
C VAL A 44 0.93 7.83 15.44
N GLU A 45 0.87 7.08 16.52
CA GLU A 45 1.48 5.74 16.58
C GLU A 45 0.57 4.74 15.87
N VAL A 46 1.14 3.98 14.94
CA VAL A 46 0.40 3.02 14.14
C VAL A 46 0.95 1.63 14.36
N THR A 47 0.08 0.70 14.71
CA THR A 47 0.43 -0.71 14.85
C THR A 47 0.14 -1.43 13.54
N LEU A 48 1.15 -2.06 12.97
CA LEU A 48 1.08 -2.68 11.65
C LEU A 48 -0.03 -3.74 11.59
N GLU A 49 -0.20 -4.53 12.64
CA GLU A 49 -1.22 -5.59 12.71
C GLU A 49 -2.66 -5.06 12.62
N ASP A 50 -2.89 -3.79 12.91
CA ASP A 50 -4.21 -3.17 12.81
C ASP A 50 -4.55 -2.75 11.38
N LEU A 51 -3.59 -2.83 10.47
CA LEU A 51 -3.74 -2.32 9.12
C LEU A 51 -4.07 -3.43 8.13
N LYS A 52 -4.79 -3.04 7.09
CA LYS A 52 -4.98 -3.83 5.87
C LYS A 52 -3.78 -3.65 4.94
N ALA A 53 -3.41 -2.38 4.71
CA ALA A 53 -2.34 -2.03 3.77
C ALA A 53 -1.87 -0.60 4.00
N ILE A 54 -0.68 -0.31 3.50
CA ILE A 54 -0.12 1.04 3.46
C ILE A 54 0.12 1.39 2.00
N PHE A 55 -0.57 2.44 1.53
CA PHE A 55 -0.43 2.92 0.16
C PHE A 55 0.55 4.09 0.16
N PHE A 56 1.68 3.93 -0.54
CA PHE A 56 2.63 5.02 -0.75
C PHE A 56 2.15 5.81 -1.95
N VAL A 57 1.69 7.03 -1.72
CA VAL A 57 1.00 7.83 -2.73
C VAL A 57 1.85 9.00 -3.19
N ARG A 58 1.60 9.43 -4.43
CA ARG A 58 2.26 10.62 -4.99
C ARG A 58 1.55 11.88 -4.57
N ASP A 59 0.22 11.80 -4.41
CA ASP A 59 -0.64 12.92 -4.04
C ASP A 59 -1.75 12.40 -3.12
N PHE A 60 -2.02 13.14 -2.05
CA PHE A 60 -3.09 12.76 -1.11
C PHE A 60 -4.48 12.84 -1.72
N ALA A 61 -4.69 13.78 -2.65
CA ALA A 61 -6.00 13.92 -3.31
C ALA A 61 -6.27 12.79 -4.29
N GLY A 62 -5.20 12.23 -4.88
CA GLY A 62 -5.33 11.24 -5.93
C GLY A 62 -5.94 11.83 -7.19
N ASN A 63 -6.37 10.97 -8.10
CA ASN A 63 -7.07 11.35 -9.32
C ASN A 63 -8.34 10.52 -9.44
N ALA A 64 -9.47 11.12 -9.10
CA ALA A 64 -10.76 10.43 -9.11
C ALA A 64 -11.21 9.96 -10.49
N LYS A 65 -10.67 10.57 -11.55
CA LYS A 65 -10.98 10.19 -12.94
C LYS A 65 -10.05 9.11 -13.47
N HIS A 66 -8.96 8.82 -12.76
CA HIS A 66 -8.00 7.81 -13.19
C HIS A 66 -8.53 6.42 -12.86
N VAL A 67 -8.50 5.54 -13.86
CA VAL A 67 -8.82 4.13 -13.67
C VAL A 67 -7.52 3.35 -13.79
N GLU A 68 -7.12 2.74 -12.69
CA GLU A 68 -5.88 1.99 -12.63
C GLU A 68 -6.00 0.70 -13.44
N ARG A 69 -5.02 0.45 -14.31
CA ARG A 69 -4.96 -0.79 -15.07
C ARG A 69 -4.64 -1.95 -14.15
N LYS A 70 -5.34 -3.05 -14.34
CA LYS A 70 -5.09 -4.32 -13.62
C LYS A 70 -4.54 -5.40 -14.54
N LYS A 71 -4.21 -5.06 -15.79
CA LYS A 71 -3.64 -5.98 -16.78
C LYS A 71 -2.51 -5.28 -17.52
N LEU A 72 -1.52 -6.07 -17.93
CA LEU A 72 -0.46 -5.57 -18.80
C LEU A 72 -1.03 -5.33 -20.19
N ALA A 73 -0.55 -4.25 -20.83
CA ALA A 73 -0.84 -4.02 -22.24
C ALA A 73 -0.06 -5.02 -23.10
N ASP A 74 -0.52 -5.22 -24.35
CA ASP A 74 0.19 -6.09 -25.29
C ASP A 74 1.62 -5.61 -25.48
N GLY A 75 2.58 -6.53 -25.35
CA GLY A 75 4.00 -6.20 -25.47
C GLY A 75 4.65 -5.62 -24.23
N GLU A 76 3.88 -5.30 -23.21
CA GLU A 76 4.40 -4.82 -21.93
C GLU A 76 5.03 -5.97 -21.14
N ARG A 77 6.13 -5.66 -20.45
CA ARG A 77 6.78 -6.62 -19.56
C ARG A 77 6.64 -6.16 -18.10
N ALA A 78 6.25 -7.08 -17.23
CA ALA A 78 6.23 -6.83 -15.80
C ALA A 78 7.66 -6.87 -15.25
N GLN A 79 7.95 -5.97 -14.30
CA GLN A 79 9.14 -6.08 -13.46
C GLN A 79 8.76 -6.88 -12.22
N GLY A 80 9.33 -8.06 -12.06
CA GLY A 80 8.93 -9.00 -11.03
C GLY A 80 7.79 -9.88 -11.49
N ARG A 81 7.17 -10.58 -10.55
CA ARG A 81 6.10 -11.54 -10.84
C ARG A 81 4.74 -10.87 -10.61
N LEU A 82 3.84 -11.05 -11.56
CA LEU A 82 2.45 -10.63 -11.40
C LEU A 82 1.76 -11.43 -10.31
N MET A 83 1.03 -10.74 -9.45
CA MET A 83 0.32 -11.33 -8.34
C MET A 83 -1.05 -10.69 -8.17
N GLU A 84 -2.04 -11.53 -7.91
CA GLU A 84 -3.38 -11.08 -7.52
C GLU A 84 -3.59 -11.37 -6.05
N VAL A 85 -3.90 -10.33 -5.28
CA VAL A 85 -4.13 -10.42 -3.84
C VAL A 85 -5.59 -10.14 -3.55
N THR A 86 -6.25 -11.08 -2.88
CA THR A 86 -7.62 -10.88 -2.40
C THR A 86 -7.57 -10.64 -0.90
N CYS A 87 -8.05 -9.50 -0.49
CA CYS A 87 -8.11 -9.11 0.92
C CYS A 87 -9.31 -9.75 1.61
N LYS A 88 -9.26 -9.83 2.93
CA LYS A 88 -10.36 -10.41 3.73
C LYS A 88 -11.67 -9.64 3.58
N ASP A 89 -11.61 -8.35 3.24
CA ASP A 89 -12.79 -7.53 2.96
C ASP A 89 -13.33 -7.68 1.55
N GLY A 90 -12.69 -8.50 0.71
CA GLY A 90 -13.10 -8.79 -0.66
C GLY A 90 -12.42 -7.95 -1.72
N GLU A 91 -11.67 -6.93 -1.36
CA GLU A 91 -10.95 -6.12 -2.35
C GLU A 91 -9.86 -6.95 -3.04
N VAL A 92 -9.74 -6.78 -4.36
CA VAL A 92 -8.71 -7.44 -5.16
C VAL A 92 -7.71 -6.41 -5.64
N ILE A 93 -6.43 -6.65 -5.35
CA ILE A 93 -5.34 -5.77 -5.74
C ILE A 93 -4.37 -6.59 -6.59
N VAL A 94 -4.03 -6.06 -7.78
CA VAL A 94 -3.11 -6.70 -8.70
C VAL A 94 -1.87 -5.83 -8.84
N GLY A 95 -0.72 -6.45 -8.76
CA GLY A 95 0.56 -5.76 -8.93
C GLY A 95 1.68 -6.75 -9.19
N THR A 96 2.90 -6.24 -9.19
CA THR A 96 4.09 -7.08 -9.29
C THR A 96 4.81 -7.14 -7.94
N THR A 97 5.47 -8.24 -7.68
CA THR A 97 6.29 -8.40 -6.48
C THR A 97 7.62 -9.03 -6.84
N THR A 98 8.67 -8.61 -6.15
CA THR A 98 10.00 -9.20 -6.29
C THR A 98 10.35 -10.11 -5.11
N GLY A 99 9.55 -10.10 -4.05
CA GLY A 99 9.81 -10.89 -2.85
C GLY A 99 8.57 -11.14 -2.03
N TYR A 100 7.79 -12.14 -2.42
CA TYR A 100 6.64 -12.58 -1.64
C TYR A 100 7.04 -13.78 -0.77
N ASP A 101 6.85 -13.62 0.53
CA ASP A 101 7.04 -14.69 1.51
C ASP A 101 5.83 -14.71 2.44
N PRO A 102 5.00 -15.76 2.41
CA PRO A 102 3.80 -15.82 3.25
C PRO A 102 4.10 -15.90 4.75
N LYS A 103 5.35 -16.17 5.13
CA LYS A 103 5.77 -16.22 6.54
C LYS A 103 6.12 -14.85 7.10
N ARG A 104 6.25 -13.83 6.25
CA ARG A 104 6.57 -12.47 6.69
C ARG A 104 5.30 -11.71 7.06
N PRO A 105 5.43 -10.64 7.88
CA PRO A 105 4.27 -9.82 8.27
C PRO A 105 3.55 -9.16 7.09
N GLY A 106 4.23 -9.01 5.95
CA GLY A 106 3.65 -8.40 4.76
C GLY A 106 4.62 -8.42 3.60
N PHE A 107 4.20 -7.78 2.51
CA PHE A 107 5.00 -7.73 1.28
C PHE A 107 4.61 -6.51 0.46
N PHE A 108 5.54 -6.05 -0.37
CA PHE A 108 5.29 -4.94 -1.29
C PHE A 108 4.71 -5.41 -2.59
N LEU A 109 3.71 -4.65 -3.09
CA LEU A 109 3.21 -4.77 -4.46
C LEU A 109 3.45 -3.45 -5.18
N PHE A 110 3.83 -3.55 -6.44
CA PHE A 110 4.02 -2.41 -7.31
C PHE A 110 2.90 -2.39 -8.34
N PRO A 111 2.14 -1.28 -8.46
CA PRO A 111 1.07 -1.19 -9.45
C PRO A 111 1.59 -1.44 -10.85
N ILE A 112 0.77 -2.08 -11.69
CA ILE A 112 1.10 -2.31 -13.10
C ILE A 112 1.10 -1.00 -13.86
N ASP A 113 0.16 -0.12 -13.51
CA ASP A 113 -0.03 1.15 -14.19
C ASP A 113 0.99 2.17 -13.70
N PRO A 114 1.94 2.63 -14.55
CA PRO A 114 2.95 3.60 -14.13
C PRO A 114 2.37 4.97 -13.80
N THR A 115 1.14 5.25 -14.20
CA THR A 115 0.46 6.52 -13.89
C THR A 115 -0.42 6.44 -12.66
N ALA A 116 -0.44 5.30 -11.96
CA ALA A 116 -1.19 5.14 -10.73
C ALA A 116 -0.71 6.14 -9.67
N ASN A 117 -1.64 6.62 -8.85
CA ASN A 117 -1.29 7.48 -7.72
C ASN A 117 -0.44 6.75 -6.69
N ASN A 118 -0.63 5.45 -6.54
CA ASN A 118 0.19 4.62 -5.67
C ASN A 118 1.50 4.27 -6.34
N SER A 119 2.63 4.63 -5.73
CA SER A 119 3.94 4.19 -6.22
C SER A 119 4.26 2.77 -5.78
N ARG A 120 3.75 2.36 -4.64
CA ARG A 120 3.84 1.00 -4.11
C ARG A 120 2.81 0.81 -3.01
N VAL A 121 2.52 -0.45 -2.69
CA VAL A 121 1.58 -0.81 -1.62
C VAL A 121 2.25 -1.85 -0.75
N TYR A 122 2.27 -1.63 0.56
CA TYR A 122 2.67 -2.66 1.51
C TYR A 122 1.41 -3.37 1.99
N MET A 123 1.29 -4.65 1.63
CA MET A 123 0.15 -5.48 2.05
C MET A 123 0.47 -6.14 3.38
N VAL A 124 -0.41 -5.99 4.35
CA VAL A 124 -0.28 -6.66 5.65
C VAL A 124 -0.82 -8.08 5.53
N ALA A 125 0.04 -9.06 5.76
CA ALA A 125 -0.29 -10.47 5.49
C ALA A 125 -1.54 -10.95 6.22
N SER A 126 -1.76 -10.50 7.45
CA SER A 126 -2.92 -10.90 8.24
C SER A 126 -4.25 -10.40 7.69
N ALA A 127 -4.23 -9.41 6.80
CA ALA A 127 -5.42 -8.89 6.13
C ALA A 127 -5.68 -9.54 4.77
N VAL A 128 -4.79 -10.42 4.33
CA VAL A 128 -4.88 -11.10 3.04
C VAL A 128 -5.62 -12.43 3.21
N ARG A 129 -6.65 -12.63 2.39
CA ARG A 129 -7.37 -13.91 2.34
C ARG A 129 -6.66 -14.91 1.44
N SER A 130 -6.21 -14.46 0.28
CA SER A 130 -5.47 -15.30 -0.65
C SER A 130 -4.59 -14.44 -1.56
N ALA A 131 -3.51 -15.04 -2.02
CA ALA A 131 -2.61 -14.42 -2.99
C ALA A 131 -2.21 -15.50 -3.99
N ARG A 132 -2.21 -15.14 -5.28
CA ARG A 132 -1.81 -16.08 -6.32
C ARG A 132 -0.98 -15.38 -7.38
N PHE A 133 -0.01 -16.10 -7.89
CA PHE A 133 0.76 -15.62 -9.03
C PHE A 133 -0.05 -15.81 -10.32
N LEU A 134 0.04 -14.84 -11.18
CA LEU A 134 -0.65 -14.87 -12.47
C LEU A 134 0.27 -15.36 -13.58
#